data_0cbc0342d225670326417e5738679f3b
#
_entry.id   0cbc0342d225670326417e5738679f3b
#
_cell.length_a   1.000
_cell.length_b   1.000
_cell.length_c   1.000
_cell.angle_alpha   90.00
_cell.angle_beta   90.00
_cell.angle_gamma   90.00
#
_symmetry.space_group_name_H-M   'P 1'
#
loop_
_entity.id
_entity.type
_entity.pdbx_description
1 polymer ?
#
loop_
_entity_poly.entity_id
_entity_poly.type
_entity_poly.pdbx_seq_one_letter_code
_entity_poly.pdbx_strand_id
1 'polypeptide(L)'
;MARAATTSDAFNAVAEPQRRRILVLLKGRERPVNELARALRITQPRTSKHLRVLREVGLVRVRGAGQQRLYGLDARGLRPVHEWVVGFEQYWNENFDRLNEYVKKLQQEEHADGSRS
;
A
#
# COMPACT_ATOMS: atom_id res chain seq x y z
N MET A 1 26.19 -8.75 -4.73
CA MET A 1 25.47 -9.77 -5.47
C MET A 1 24.10 -9.31 -5.86
N ALA A 2 23.74 -9.53 -7.09
CA ALA A 2 22.47 -9.08 -7.64
C ALA A 2 21.28 -9.65 -6.90
N ARG A 3 21.41 -10.86 -6.37
CA ARG A 3 20.33 -11.55 -5.67
C ARG A 3 19.90 -10.81 -4.39
N ALA A 4 20.87 -10.31 -3.62
CA ALA A 4 20.57 -9.60 -2.38
C ALA A 4 19.83 -8.31 -2.68
N ALA A 5 20.26 -7.56 -3.69
CA ALA A 5 19.60 -6.33 -4.10
C ALA A 5 18.17 -6.58 -4.57
N THR A 6 17.93 -7.71 -5.27
CA THR A 6 16.62 -8.05 -5.79
C THR A 6 15.62 -8.35 -4.68
N THR A 7 16.07 -9.04 -3.59
CA THR A 7 15.18 -9.46 -2.52
C THR A 7 14.91 -8.36 -1.50
N SER A 8 15.70 -7.27 -1.54
CA SER A 8 15.60 -6.18 -0.56
C SER A 8 15.07 -4.88 -1.16
N ASP A 9 14.29 -4.95 -2.20
CA ASP A 9 13.75 -3.75 -2.83
C ASP A 9 12.29 -3.51 -2.42
N ALA A 10 11.80 -2.32 -2.77
CA ALA A 10 10.45 -1.90 -2.43
C ALA A 10 9.38 -2.77 -3.09
N PHE A 11 9.64 -3.26 -4.31
CA PHE A 11 8.69 -4.13 -5.02
C PHE A 11 8.50 -5.43 -4.26
N ASN A 12 9.59 -6.03 -3.82
CA ASN A 12 9.51 -7.26 -3.01
C ASN A 12 8.77 -7.01 -1.70
N ALA A 13 9.06 -5.90 -1.05
CA ALA A 13 8.44 -5.57 0.23
C ALA A 13 6.93 -5.44 0.11
N VAL A 14 6.43 -4.78 -0.94
CA VAL A 14 4.98 -4.58 -1.10
C VAL A 14 4.28 -5.77 -1.77
N ALA A 15 5.02 -6.78 -2.19
CA ALA A 15 4.41 -7.97 -2.78
C ALA A 15 3.65 -8.79 -1.73
N GLU A 16 4.00 -8.68 -0.46
CA GLU A 16 3.40 -9.46 0.61
C GLU A 16 2.23 -8.69 1.23
N PRO A 17 1.00 -9.27 1.27
CA PRO A 17 -0.18 -8.55 1.73
C PRO A 17 -0.10 -7.99 3.15
N GLN A 18 0.51 -8.72 4.08
CA GLN A 18 0.60 -8.25 5.47
C GLN A 18 1.49 -7.00 5.56
N ARG A 19 2.55 -6.95 4.77
CA ARG A 19 3.40 -5.76 4.75
C ARG A 19 2.66 -4.55 4.19
N ARG A 20 1.83 -4.74 3.16
CA ARG A 20 0.98 -3.64 2.66
C ARG A 20 0.02 -3.16 3.74
N ARG A 21 -0.56 -4.08 4.51
CA ARG A 21 -1.46 -3.70 5.60
C ARG A 21 -0.74 -2.89 6.68
N ILE A 22 0.50 -3.25 6.99
CA ILE A 22 1.31 -2.48 7.94
C ILE A 22 1.48 -1.04 7.45
N LEU A 23 1.84 -0.87 6.18
CA LEU A 23 2.03 0.47 5.63
C LEU A 23 0.74 1.31 5.72
N VAL A 24 -0.40 0.70 5.45
CA VAL A 24 -1.68 1.39 5.57
C VAL A 24 -1.96 1.78 7.02
N LEU A 25 -1.69 0.88 7.97
CA LEU A 25 -1.89 1.16 9.39
C LEU A 25 -0.99 2.28 9.90
N LEU A 26 0.17 2.48 9.27
CA LEU A 26 1.12 3.51 9.66
C LEU A 26 0.86 4.87 9.00
N LYS A 27 -0.15 4.98 8.16
CA LYS A 27 -0.54 6.27 7.61
C LYS A 27 -0.99 7.20 8.74
N GLY A 28 -0.36 8.34 8.82
CA GLY A 28 -0.78 9.39 9.74
C GLY A 28 -0.37 9.21 11.19
N ARG A 29 0.15 8.07 11.61
CA ARG A 29 0.48 7.86 13.01
C ARG A 29 1.53 6.76 13.20
N GLU A 30 2.51 7.01 14.06
CA GLU A 30 3.45 5.98 14.50
C GLU A 30 2.75 4.99 15.42
N ARG A 31 3.18 3.72 15.37
CA ARG A 31 2.58 2.66 16.19
C ARG A 31 3.65 1.70 16.70
N PRO A 32 3.48 1.17 17.92
CA PRO A 32 4.37 0.11 18.41
C PRO A 32 4.03 -1.24 17.79
N VAL A 33 4.97 -2.19 17.86
CA VAL A 33 4.80 -3.50 17.23
C VAL A 33 3.59 -4.27 17.75
N ASN A 34 3.33 -4.18 19.07
CA ASN A 34 2.21 -4.92 19.65
C ASN A 34 0.86 -4.42 19.13
N GLU A 35 0.73 -3.14 18.86
CA GLU A 35 -0.49 -2.58 18.28
C GLU A 35 -0.69 -3.08 16.86
N LEU A 36 0.40 -3.10 16.08
CA LEU A 36 0.35 -3.61 14.71
C LEU A 36 0.01 -5.10 14.68
N ALA A 37 0.64 -5.88 15.56
CA ALA A 37 0.39 -7.32 15.65
C ALA A 37 -1.08 -7.59 15.95
N ARG A 38 -1.63 -6.83 16.88
CA ARG A 38 -3.04 -6.97 17.27
C ARG A 38 -3.97 -6.64 16.12
N ALA A 39 -3.69 -5.55 15.40
CA ALA A 39 -4.50 -5.12 14.26
C ALA A 39 -4.45 -6.13 13.12
N LEU A 40 -3.29 -6.74 12.91
CA LEU A 40 -3.09 -7.73 11.85
C LEU A 40 -3.55 -9.13 12.25
N ARG A 41 -3.74 -9.37 13.55
CA ARG A 41 -4.09 -10.68 14.11
C ARG A 41 -3.02 -11.73 13.81
N ILE A 42 -1.77 -11.33 13.93
CA ILE A 42 -0.61 -12.23 13.82
C ILE A 42 0.28 -12.02 15.04
N THR A 43 1.26 -12.91 15.21
CA THR A 43 2.15 -12.84 16.37
C THR A 43 3.09 -11.64 16.26
N GLN A 44 3.62 -11.19 17.42
CA GLN A 44 4.63 -10.14 17.44
C GLN A 44 5.89 -10.53 16.65
N PRO A 45 6.42 -11.76 16.82
CA PRO A 45 7.61 -12.14 16.03
C PRO A 45 7.38 -12.06 14.51
N ARG A 46 6.21 -12.46 14.03
CA ARG A 46 5.89 -12.35 12.60
C ARG A 46 5.80 -10.90 12.17
N THR A 47 5.15 -10.07 12.99
CA THR A 47 5.05 -8.64 12.73
C THR A 47 6.43 -8.00 12.68
N SER A 48 7.30 -8.36 13.64
CA SER A 48 8.66 -7.85 13.69
C SER A 48 9.47 -8.21 12.45
N LYS A 49 9.28 -9.42 11.92
CA LYS A 49 9.95 -9.84 10.69
C LYS A 49 9.52 -8.99 9.51
N HIS A 50 8.22 -8.73 9.38
CA HIS A 50 7.72 -7.85 8.33
C HIS A 50 8.25 -6.44 8.47
N LEU A 51 8.29 -5.91 9.69
CA LEU A 51 8.83 -4.58 9.94
C LEU A 51 10.31 -4.49 9.61
N ARG A 52 11.07 -5.56 9.86
CA ARG A 52 12.49 -5.60 9.50
C ARG A 52 12.67 -5.45 7.98
N VAL A 53 11.90 -6.22 7.20
CA VAL A 53 11.96 -6.13 5.74
C VAL A 53 11.62 -4.71 5.29
N LEU A 54 10.56 -4.14 5.84
CA LEU A 54 10.14 -2.78 5.48
C LEU A 54 11.18 -1.74 5.84
N ARG A 55 11.88 -1.91 6.97
CA ARG A 55 12.96 -1.01 7.35
C ARG A 55 14.16 -1.12 6.42
N GLU A 56 14.53 -2.34 6.06
CA GLU A 56 15.69 -2.58 5.20
C GLU A 56 15.54 -1.91 3.84
N VAL A 57 14.30 -1.80 3.35
CA VAL A 57 14.06 -1.17 2.05
C VAL A 57 13.63 0.31 2.18
N GLY A 58 13.64 0.84 3.39
CA GLY A 58 13.38 2.26 3.60
C GLY A 58 11.91 2.67 3.56
N LEU A 59 10.98 1.75 3.78
CA LEU A 59 9.55 2.04 3.80
C LEU A 59 9.04 2.38 5.20
N VAL A 60 9.77 1.97 6.22
CA VAL A 60 9.41 2.16 7.61
C VAL A 60 10.64 2.65 8.37
N ARG A 61 10.42 3.57 9.28
CA ARG A 61 11.45 4.02 10.23
C ARG A 61 11.02 3.62 11.63
N VAL A 62 12.00 3.58 12.54
CA VAL A 62 11.73 3.26 13.94
C VAL A 62 12.47 4.26 14.81
N ARG A 63 11.84 4.65 15.91
CA ARG A 63 12.49 5.46 16.95
C ARG A 63 12.12 4.95 18.32
N GLY A 64 12.99 5.21 19.30
CA GLY A 64 12.69 4.91 20.67
C GLY A 64 11.77 5.97 21.28
N ALA A 65 10.85 5.53 22.12
CA ALA A 65 9.94 6.41 22.85
C ALA A 65 9.77 5.80 24.24
N GLY A 66 10.61 6.18 25.19
CA GLY A 66 10.68 5.55 26.50
C GLY A 66 11.13 4.10 26.35
N GLN A 67 10.34 3.16 26.83
CA GLN A 67 10.64 1.73 26.73
C GLN A 67 10.06 1.10 25.48
N GLN A 68 9.34 1.87 24.68
CA GLN A 68 8.74 1.40 23.44
C GLN A 68 9.56 1.79 22.23
N ARG A 69 9.37 1.03 21.17
CA ARG A 69 9.81 1.40 19.83
C ARG A 69 8.58 1.75 19.01
N LEU A 70 8.60 2.91 18.38
CA LEU A 70 7.52 3.37 17.53
C LEU A 70 7.95 3.27 16.07
N TYR A 71 7.11 2.63 15.28
CA TYR A 71 7.34 2.46 13.85
C TYR A 71 6.52 3.50 13.10
N GLY A 72 7.13 4.10 12.09
CA GLY A 72 6.49 5.12 11.29
C GLY A 72 6.68 4.86 9.81
N LEU A 73 5.77 5.38 9.01
CA LEU A 73 5.83 5.27 7.56
C LEU A 73 6.88 6.21 6.99
N ASP A 74 7.70 5.70 6.09
CA ASP A 74 8.54 6.53 5.23
C ASP A 74 8.11 6.31 3.80
N ALA A 75 7.17 7.10 3.34
CA ALA A 75 6.57 6.94 2.01
C ALA A 75 7.57 7.17 0.88
N ARG A 76 8.69 7.84 1.15
CA ARG A 76 9.74 8.04 0.14
C ARG A 76 10.27 6.73 -0.41
N GLY A 77 10.26 5.68 0.42
CA GLY A 77 10.69 4.35 -0.02
C GLY A 77 9.79 3.74 -1.07
N LEU A 78 8.56 4.25 -1.25
CA LEU A 78 7.64 3.78 -2.27
C LEU A 78 7.88 4.44 -3.63
N ARG A 79 8.80 5.39 -3.71
CA ARG A 79 9.05 6.12 -4.96
C ARG A 79 9.31 5.23 -6.17
N PRO A 80 10.17 4.19 -6.07
CA PRO A 80 10.38 3.32 -7.23
C PRO A 80 9.10 2.62 -7.71
N VAL A 81 8.25 2.22 -6.78
CA VAL A 81 6.96 1.59 -7.12
C VAL A 81 6.05 2.61 -7.80
N HIS A 82 5.98 3.81 -7.25
CA HIS A 82 5.19 4.89 -7.83
C HIS A 82 5.65 5.23 -9.25
N GLU A 83 6.95 5.39 -9.44
CA GLU A 83 7.51 5.71 -10.75
C GLU A 83 7.20 4.65 -11.79
N TRP A 84 7.25 3.38 -11.38
CA TRP A 84 6.90 2.29 -12.27
C TRP A 84 5.42 2.34 -12.64
N VAL A 85 4.55 2.56 -11.66
CA VAL A 85 3.11 2.63 -11.87
C VAL A 85 2.73 3.81 -12.77
N VAL A 86 3.38 4.95 -12.58
CA VAL A 86 3.14 6.16 -13.39
C VAL A 86 3.38 5.90 -14.87
N GLY A 87 4.31 5.01 -15.21
CA GLY A 87 4.56 4.64 -16.60
C GLY A 87 3.36 4.05 -17.31
N PHE A 88 2.37 3.57 -16.56
CA PHE A 88 1.14 3.01 -17.12
C PHE A 88 -0.06 3.95 -16.99
N GLU A 89 0.14 5.15 -16.45
CA GLU A 89 -0.95 6.04 -16.09
C GLU A 89 -1.81 6.42 -17.29
N GLN A 90 -1.19 6.75 -18.41
CA GLN A 90 -1.94 7.11 -19.62
C GLN A 90 -2.83 5.97 -20.07
N TYR A 91 -2.32 4.74 -20.03
CA TYR A 91 -3.08 3.55 -20.40
C TYR A 91 -4.30 3.38 -19.50
N TRP A 92 -4.11 3.59 -18.21
CA TRP A 92 -5.20 3.46 -17.24
C TRP A 92 -6.26 4.54 -17.44
N ASN A 93 -5.82 5.78 -17.67
CA ASN A 93 -6.74 6.89 -17.87
C ASN A 93 -7.63 6.66 -19.08
N GLU A 94 -7.08 6.18 -20.19
CA GLU A 94 -7.85 5.85 -21.37
C GLU A 94 -8.90 4.77 -21.09
N ASN A 95 -8.51 3.73 -20.38
CA ASN A 95 -9.42 2.64 -20.03
C ASN A 95 -10.50 3.08 -19.05
N PHE A 96 -10.14 3.91 -18.08
CA PHE A 96 -11.11 4.46 -17.15
C PHE A 96 -12.09 5.40 -17.84
N ASP A 97 -11.62 6.18 -18.78
CA ASP A 97 -12.48 7.08 -19.53
C ASP A 97 -13.52 6.29 -20.34
N ARG A 98 -13.10 5.21 -20.99
CA ARG A 98 -14.01 4.33 -21.70
C ARG A 98 -15.04 3.70 -20.78
N LEU A 99 -14.60 3.26 -19.62
CA LEU A 99 -15.49 2.68 -18.62
C LEU A 99 -16.49 3.72 -18.12
N ASN A 100 -16.02 4.92 -17.84
CA ASN A 100 -16.90 6.00 -17.41
C ASN A 100 -17.94 6.34 -18.44
N GLU A 101 -17.56 6.41 -19.71
CA GLU A 101 -18.51 6.66 -20.80
C GLU A 101 -19.56 5.55 -20.89
N TYR A 102 -19.12 4.31 -20.75
CA TYR A 102 -20.03 3.16 -20.78
C TYR A 102 -21.01 3.21 -19.61
N VAL A 103 -20.51 3.49 -18.41
CA VAL A 103 -21.35 3.60 -17.22
C VAL A 103 -22.36 4.73 -17.38
N LYS A 104 -21.91 5.89 -17.88
CA LYS A 104 -22.80 7.03 -18.13
C LYS A 104 -23.90 6.67 -19.12
N LYS A 105 -23.55 5.93 -20.19
CA LYS A 105 -24.51 5.49 -21.17
C LYS A 105 -25.55 4.58 -20.55
N LEU A 106 -25.13 3.62 -19.74
CA LEU A 106 -26.04 2.73 -19.03
C LEU A 106 -26.97 3.49 -18.10
N GLN A 107 -26.42 4.48 -17.38
CA GLN A 107 -27.22 5.31 -16.48
C GLN A 107 -28.26 6.13 -17.25
N GLN A 108 -27.90 6.64 -18.41
CA GLN A 108 -28.83 7.38 -19.28
C GLN A 108 -29.96 6.48 -19.77
N GLU A 109 -29.64 5.27 -20.19
CA GLU A 109 -30.63 4.29 -20.62
C GLU A 109 -31.59 3.92 -19.49
N GLU A 110 -31.03 3.66 -18.31
CA GLU A 110 -31.81 3.34 -17.13
C GLU A 110 -32.70 4.49 -16.71
N HIS A 111 -32.17 5.72 -16.75
CA HIS A 111 -32.94 6.91 -16.41
C HIS A 111 -34.07 7.15 -17.41
N ALA A 112 -33.80 6.93 -18.69
CA ALA A 112 -34.82 7.08 -19.73
C ALA A 112 -35.97 6.07 -19.51
N ASP A 113 -35.63 4.82 -19.15
CA ASP A 113 -36.64 3.83 -18.85
C ASP A 113 -37.44 4.20 -17.60
N GLY A 114 -36.75 4.72 -16.58
CA GLY A 114 -37.41 5.18 -15.37
C GLY A 114 -38.35 6.35 -15.60
N SER A 115 -38.02 7.22 -16.54
CA SER A 115 -38.85 8.39 -16.84
C SER A 115 -40.10 8.03 -17.64
N ARG A 116 -40.16 6.84 -18.25
CA ARG A 116 -41.32 6.36 -18.96
C ARG A 116 -42.40 5.74 -18.06
N SER A 117 -41.94 5.37 -16.88
CA SER A 117 -42.88 4.77 -15.93
C SER A 117 -43.54 5.84 -15.04
#